data_ba122078caa3b75a782c45957a66dd4f
#
_entry.id   ba122078caa3b75a782c45957a66dd4f
#
_cell.length_a   1.000
_cell.length_b   1.000
_cell.length_c   1.000
_cell.angle_alpha   90.00
_cell.angle_beta   90.00
_cell.angle_gamma   90.00
#
_symmetry.space_group_name_H-M   'P 1'
#
loop_
_entity.id
_entity.type
_entity.pdbx_description
1 polymer ?
#
loop_
_entity_poly.entity_id
_entity_poly.type
_entity_poly.pdbx_seq_one_letter_code
_entity_poly.pdbx_strand_id
1 'polypeptide(L)'
;MALFEARSGQIPLLLPVTLTVYTCKVVSWNLIKQSDEYKAAETVLLRPSAGGSLRVALGYPNTYEIGMSNLGLQVVYTLLNSLPGVTCERFFLPSAREMELYRRSGRRLFTLETQRPVSEFQVVAFTIAFEPDYVNIAAILDLAGIPLFTEDRLKKDNAPLILAGGAVSLLNPEPIANFIDVFCLGEAEEFLPNFVNLYIDWAKSASQDKLGLLSALASLAGAYIPCFWQDFYDGEGRFLACCHRVDRSQNTIKRLHLSAQAYAEESVYSRILTENTELGRSGLIEISRGCAFNCRFCTVGFSYPKIRWKPLEKIVQAVEELAAYTGRVGLISATAGTYPHIEELCDILISRGISVSFSSLRVDGLPDCMLKALVASGSKTITLAPEVGSDALRRVANKRFTDQQYLETAERAFAAGVINLRMYSMVGLPGEQEEHLQALIDLAAATRKLQIKLGRGQGRITLSTGQLIPKPFTPFQWQAVLGRKAASASLHYLEKGVRRIGGVDFGGESPREAVVQALLARGDRRFSRVIARVYHEPSFNGWLKACEIEGIDVKRELYEERSPMETPLPWEHLMPAGYKERLLREKEETERLAAQL
;
A
#
# COMPACT_ATOMS: atom_id res chain seq x y z
N MET A 1 19.45 79.78 -31.03
CA MET A 1 18.45 79.68 -32.12
C MET A 1 18.18 78.23 -32.39
N ALA A 2 16.90 77.86 -32.28
CA ALA A 2 16.23 76.60 -32.69
C ALA A 2 16.74 75.27 -32.06
N LEU A 3 16.24 74.81 -31.00
CA LEU A 3 15.21 73.85 -30.70
C LEU A 3 15.04 72.68 -31.71
N PHE A 4 15.48 71.49 -31.31
CA PHE A 4 14.91 70.23 -31.83
C PHE A 4 14.61 69.32 -30.65
N GLU A 5 13.29 69.24 -30.34
CA GLU A 5 12.72 68.22 -29.47
C GLU A 5 12.69 66.87 -30.21
N ALA A 6 13.39 65.89 -29.65
CA ALA A 6 13.27 64.50 -30.07
C ALA A 6 12.17 63.80 -29.21
N ARG A 7 11.05 63.50 -29.85
CA ARG A 7 9.94 62.68 -29.28
C ARG A 7 10.44 61.28 -29.04
N SER A 8 10.38 60.84 -27.76
CA SER A 8 10.55 59.46 -27.35
C SER A 8 9.37 58.63 -27.79
N GLY A 9 9.51 57.87 -28.87
CA GLY A 9 8.57 56.81 -29.26
C GLY A 9 8.72 55.61 -28.34
N GLN A 10 7.70 55.39 -27.50
CA GLN A 10 7.54 54.14 -26.80
C GLN A 10 7.26 53.03 -27.80
N ILE A 11 8.18 52.07 -27.97
CA ILE A 11 7.91 50.78 -28.63
C ILE A 11 7.13 49.94 -27.62
N PRO A 12 5.92 49.45 -27.94
CA PRO A 12 5.21 48.55 -27.03
C PRO A 12 5.97 47.22 -26.95
N LEU A 13 6.37 46.83 -25.75
CA LEU A 13 6.85 45.48 -25.42
C LEU A 13 5.73 44.45 -25.71
N LEU A 14 5.65 43.99 -26.96
CA LEU A 14 4.87 42.83 -27.39
C LEU A 14 5.77 41.56 -27.28
N LEU A 15 6.22 41.23 -26.06
CA LEU A 15 6.93 40.00 -25.80
C LEU A 15 6.62 39.54 -24.38
N PRO A 16 5.48 38.85 -24.19
CA PRO A 16 5.58 37.55 -23.50
C PRO A 16 4.53 36.50 -23.93
N VAL A 17 3.47 36.83 -24.71
CA VAL A 17 2.37 35.91 -24.99
C VAL A 17 2.80 34.76 -25.90
N THR A 18 3.59 35.01 -26.92
CA THR A 18 4.08 33.97 -27.86
C THR A 18 5.08 33.02 -27.26
N LEU A 19 5.97 33.47 -26.38
CA LEU A 19 6.92 32.61 -25.68
C LEU A 19 6.21 31.70 -24.66
N THR A 20 5.23 32.25 -23.95
CA THR A 20 4.43 31.50 -22.97
C THR A 20 3.58 30.41 -23.65
N VAL A 21 2.94 30.72 -24.79
CA VAL A 21 2.14 29.75 -25.54
C VAL A 21 3.04 28.66 -26.16
N TYR A 22 4.23 28.99 -26.62
CA TYR A 22 5.16 28.01 -27.19
C TYR A 22 5.72 27.10 -26.11
N THR A 23 6.10 27.63 -24.95
CA THR A 23 6.54 26.83 -23.80
C THR A 23 5.42 25.95 -23.27
N CYS A 24 4.18 26.40 -23.16
CA CYS A 24 3.04 25.57 -22.77
C CYS A 24 2.78 24.41 -23.74
N LYS A 25 2.89 24.62 -25.05
CA LYS A 25 2.72 23.55 -26.06
C LYS A 25 3.83 22.50 -25.97
N VAL A 26 5.10 22.91 -25.84
CA VAL A 26 6.24 21.99 -25.71
C VAL A 26 6.19 21.22 -24.39
N VAL A 27 5.81 21.86 -23.30
CA VAL A 27 5.67 21.23 -21.98
C VAL A 27 4.55 20.19 -22.01
N SER A 28 3.40 20.51 -22.60
CA SER A 28 2.27 19.59 -22.76
C SER A 28 2.62 18.38 -23.63
N TRP A 29 3.45 18.58 -24.67
CA TRP A 29 3.90 17.49 -25.54
C TRP A 29 4.78 16.46 -24.81
N ASN A 30 5.65 16.89 -23.88
CA ASN A 30 6.49 15.98 -23.09
C ASN A 30 5.66 15.04 -22.21
N LEU A 31 4.57 15.50 -21.59
CA LEU A 31 3.67 14.69 -20.79
C LEU A 31 2.96 13.63 -21.65
N ILE A 32 2.49 14.02 -22.86
CA ILE A 32 1.85 13.10 -23.81
C ILE A 32 2.86 12.03 -24.26
N LYS A 33 4.06 12.45 -24.65
CA LYS A 33 5.12 11.56 -25.13
C LYS A 33 5.45 10.49 -24.09
N GLN A 34 5.58 10.85 -22.82
CA GLN A 34 5.85 9.89 -21.75
C GLN A 34 4.73 8.87 -21.56
N SER A 35 3.48 9.34 -21.61
CA SER A 35 2.31 8.46 -21.59
C SER A 35 2.31 7.47 -22.75
N ASP A 36 2.69 7.92 -23.94
CA ASP A 36 2.78 7.07 -25.14
C ASP A 36 3.95 6.07 -25.03
N GLU A 37 5.08 6.47 -24.44
CA GLU A 37 6.23 5.59 -24.16
C GLU A 37 5.85 4.47 -23.16
N TYR A 38 5.11 4.76 -22.10
CA TYR A 38 4.61 3.73 -21.18
C TYR A 38 3.68 2.75 -21.91
N LYS A 39 2.69 3.24 -22.68
CA LYS A 39 1.77 2.38 -23.46
C LYS A 39 2.51 1.52 -24.49
N ALA A 40 3.50 2.09 -25.19
CA ALA A 40 4.28 1.36 -26.17
C ALA A 40 5.14 0.23 -25.56
N ALA A 41 5.53 0.36 -24.30
CA ALA A 41 6.28 -0.65 -23.56
C ALA A 41 5.39 -1.77 -22.97
N GLU A 42 4.07 -1.61 -23.01
CA GLU A 42 3.13 -2.59 -22.45
C GLU A 42 2.79 -3.71 -23.46
N THR A 43 2.69 -4.93 -22.94
CA THR A 43 1.98 -6.04 -23.60
C THR A 43 0.66 -6.25 -22.85
N VAL A 44 -0.44 -5.92 -23.50
CA VAL A 44 -1.79 -5.99 -22.93
C VAL A 44 -2.47 -7.29 -23.33
N LEU A 45 -2.79 -8.15 -22.36
CA LEU A 45 -3.46 -9.45 -22.55
C LEU A 45 -4.99 -9.33 -22.46
N LEU A 46 -5.48 -8.20 -21.99
CA LEU A 46 -6.90 -7.88 -21.89
C LEU A 46 -7.28 -6.95 -23.05
N ARG A 47 -8.41 -7.23 -23.69
CA ARG A 47 -9.04 -6.28 -24.63
C ARG A 47 -10.11 -5.49 -23.86
N PRO A 48 -9.87 -4.21 -23.53
CA PRO A 48 -10.90 -3.37 -22.93
C PRO A 48 -12.11 -3.27 -23.86
N SER A 49 -13.32 -3.23 -23.28
CA SER A 49 -14.52 -2.96 -24.03
C SER A 49 -14.47 -1.52 -24.58
N ALA A 50 -14.74 -1.34 -25.87
CA ALA A 50 -14.83 0.00 -26.45
C ALA A 50 -16.23 0.58 -26.16
N GLY A 51 -16.29 1.77 -25.51
CA GLY A 51 -17.51 2.55 -25.43
C GLY A 51 -18.50 2.13 -24.33
N GLY A 52 -18.10 2.22 -23.06
CA GLY A 52 -19.00 2.02 -21.91
C GLY A 52 -19.82 3.27 -21.57
N SER A 53 -21.04 3.08 -21.04
CA SER A 53 -21.87 4.15 -20.48
C SER A 53 -21.31 4.70 -19.17
N LEU A 54 -20.56 3.88 -18.42
CA LEU A 54 -19.81 4.25 -17.22
C LEU A 54 -18.31 4.29 -17.53
N ARG A 55 -17.71 5.46 -17.38
CA ARG A 55 -16.25 5.66 -17.50
C ARG A 55 -15.65 5.79 -16.12
N VAL A 56 -14.70 4.92 -15.81
CA VAL A 56 -13.95 4.88 -14.55
C VAL A 56 -12.50 5.24 -14.82
N ALA A 57 -11.96 6.25 -14.13
CA ALA A 57 -10.52 6.47 -14.05
C ALA A 57 -9.99 5.74 -12.81
N LEU A 58 -9.11 4.76 -13.00
CA LEU A 58 -8.52 3.96 -11.93
C LEU A 58 -7.09 4.42 -11.66
N GLY A 59 -6.84 4.93 -10.46
CA GLY A 59 -5.55 5.45 -10.04
C GLY A 59 -4.83 4.58 -9.02
N TYR A 60 -3.51 4.61 -9.11
CA TYR A 60 -2.64 4.21 -8.02
C TYR A 60 -1.94 5.48 -7.50
N PRO A 61 -2.03 5.79 -6.18
CA PRO A 61 -1.50 7.06 -5.66
C PRO A 61 0.02 7.02 -5.46
N ASN A 62 0.75 6.52 -6.46
CA ASN A 62 2.20 6.52 -6.59
C ASN A 62 2.57 6.47 -8.08
N THR A 63 3.87 6.45 -8.41
CA THR A 63 4.33 6.46 -9.80
C THR A 63 3.86 5.24 -10.60
N TYR A 64 3.96 5.35 -11.93
CA TYR A 64 3.60 4.26 -12.84
C TYR A 64 4.32 2.95 -12.50
N GLU A 65 5.62 3.03 -12.22
CA GLU A 65 6.47 1.87 -11.94
C GLU A 65 5.99 1.11 -10.69
N ILE A 66 5.66 1.83 -9.63
CA ILE A 66 5.15 1.26 -8.37
C ILE A 66 3.74 0.74 -8.57
N GLY A 67 2.87 1.51 -9.23
CA GLY A 67 1.49 1.13 -9.50
C GLY A 67 1.39 -0.14 -10.35
N MET A 68 2.18 -0.24 -11.41
CA MET A 68 2.20 -1.42 -12.29
C MET A 68 2.88 -2.64 -11.66
N SER A 69 3.66 -2.46 -10.59
CA SER A 69 4.17 -3.55 -9.74
C SER A 69 3.11 -4.13 -8.81
N ASN A 70 1.93 -3.51 -8.70
CA ASN A 70 0.84 -3.93 -7.82
C ASN A 70 -0.19 -4.77 -8.57
N LEU A 71 -0.26 -6.07 -8.24
CA LEU A 71 -1.24 -6.98 -8.86
C LEU A 71 -2.69 -6.55 -8.59
N GLY A 72 -3.00 -5.98 -7.43
CA GLY A 72 -4.34 -5.52 -7.06
C GLY A 72 -4.87 -4.45 -8.01
N LEU A 73 -4.04 -3.49 -8.44
CA LEU A 73 -4.39 -2.50 -9.45
C LEU A 73 -4.80 -3.18 -10.77
N GLN A 74 -3.99 -4.15 -11.24
CA GLN A 74 -4.24 -4.86 -12.49
C GLN A 74 -5.53 -5.71 -12.43
N VAL A 75 -5.81 -6.32 -11.26
CA VAL A 75 -7.04 -7.10 -11.03
C VAL A 75 -8.27 -6.19 -11.10
N VAL A 76 -8.26 -5.05 -10.40
CA VAL A 76 -9.37 -4.08 -10.43
C VAL A 76 -9.57 -3.52 -11.84
N TYR A 77 -8.49 -3.19 -12.55
CA TYR A 77 -8.54 -2.73 -13.95
C TYR A 77 -9.17 -3.78 -14.87
N THR A 78 -8.75 -5.03 -14.72
CA THR A 78 -9.27 -6.18 -15.49
C THR A 78 -10.75 -6.40 -15.21
N LEU A 79 -11.11 -6.43 -13.93
CA LEU A 79 -12.48 -6.64 -13.49
C LEU A 79 -13.42 -5.55 -14.03
N LEU A 80 -13.08 -4.29 -13.87
CA LEU A 80 -13.88 -3.17 -14.38
C LEU A 80 -14.05 -3.23 -15.90
N ASN A 81 -12.99 -3.55 -16.66
CA ASN A 81 -13.08 -3.66 -18.12
C ASN A 81 -13.77 -4.94 -18.60
N SER A 82 -14.00 -5.93 -17.73
CA SER A 82 -14.82 -7.12 -18.04
C SER A 82 -16.32 -6.91 -17.83
N LEU A 83 -16.71 -5.85 -17.09
CA LEU A 83 -18.11 -5.57 -16.79
C LEU A 83 -18.81 -4.89 -17.97
N PRO A 84 -20.03 -5.33 -18.34
CA PRO A 84 -20.78 -4.73 -19.43
C PRO A 84 -21.05 -3.24 -19.19
N GLY A 85 -20.82 -2.41 -20.22
CA GLY A 85 -21.09 -0.97 -20.16
C GLY A 85 -20.08 -0.16 -19.37
N VAL A 86 -18.95 -0.73 -18.97
CA VAL A 86 -17.86 -0.04 -18.26
C VAL A 86 -16.65 0.11 -19.17
N THR A 87 -16.02 1.28 -19.12
CA THR A 87 -14.68 1.53 -19.66
C THR A 87 -13.80 2.07 -18.55
N CYS A 88 -12.71 1.38 -18.25
CA CYS A 88 -11.76 1.78 -17.21
C CYS A 88 -10.42 2.16 -17.83
N GLU A 89 -9.89 3.32 -17.43
CA GLU A 89 -8.60 3.86 -17.84
C GLU A 89 -7.73 4.13 -16.61
N ARG A 90 -6.41 4.03 -16.76
CA ARG A 90 -5.47 4.16 -15.63
C ARG A 90 -4.88 5.57 -15.56
N PHE A 91 -4.55 5.98 -14.34
CA PHE A 91 -3.69 7.13 -14.08
C PHE A 91 -2.80 6.88 -12.85
N PHE A 92 -1.74 7.68 -12.72
CA PHE A 92 -0.73 7.52 -11.67
C PHE A 92 -0.33 8.89 -11.12
N LEU A 93 0.37 8.89 -9.98
CA LEU A 93 1.02 10.09 -9.48
C LEU A 93 2.15 10.46 -10.45
N PRO A 94 2.17 11.66 -11.01
CA PRO A 94 3.31 12.12 -11.80
C PRO A 94 4.57 12.25 -10.94
N SER A 95 5.74 12.01 -11.52
CA SER A 95 7.02 12.31 -10.88
C SER A 95 7.11 13.81 -10.49
N ALA A 96 8.00 14.17 -9.59
CA ALA A 96 8.17 15.57 -9.18
C ALA A 96 8.41 16.52 -10.37
N ARG A 97 9.16 16.06 -11.39
CA ARG A 97 9.38 16.78 -12.64
C ARG A 97 8.11 16.96 -13.45
N GLU A 98 7.31 15.91 -13.59
CA GLU A 98 6.04 15.95 -14.32
C GLU A 98 5.01 16.81 -13.60
N MET A 99 4.92 16.74 -12.25
CA MET A 99 4.05 17.62 -11.48
C MET A 99 4.35 19.10 -11.75
N GLU A 100 5.62 19.47 -11.84
CA GLU A 100 6.01 20.83 -12.22
C GLU A 100 5.60 21.16 -13.67
N LEU A 101 5.69 20.21 -14.61
CA LEU A 101 5.22 20.39 -15.98
C LEU A 101 3.69 20.60 -16.02
N TYR A 102 2.91 19.83 -15.24
CA TYR A 102 1.47 20.01 -15.11
C TYR A 102 1.14 21.43 -14.59
N ARG A 103 1.77 21.86 -13.49
CA ARG A 103 1.56 23.20 -12.91
C ARG A 103 1.90 24.31 -13.92
N ARG A 104 3.04 24.23 -14.61
CA ARG A 104 3.49 25.23 -15.59
C ARG A 104 2.65 25.27 -16.85
N SER A 105 2.14 24.13 -17.32
CA SER A 105 1.29 24.06 -18.51
C SER A 105 -0.16 24.40 -18.24
N GLY A 106 -0.61 24.39 -16.97
CA GLY A 106 -2.01 24.51 -16.62
C GLY A 106 -2.86 23.31 -17.09
N ARG A 107 -2.24 22.25 -17.58
CA ARG A 107 -2.93 21.05 -18.02
C ARG A 107 -3.39 20.26 -16.80
N ARG A 108 -4.60 19.70 -16.85
CA ARG A 108 -5.10 18.79 -15.82
C ARG A 108 -4.50 17.40 -15.99
N LEU A 109 -4.35 16.68 -14.86
CA LEU A 109 -3.94 15.28 -14.90
C LEU A 109 -4.89 14.47 -15.77
N PHE A 110 -4.34 13.61 -16.62
CA PHE A 110 -5.07 12.80 -17.58
C PHE A 110 -4.76 11.30 -17.42
N THR A 111 -5.62 10.45 -17.98
CA THR A 111 -5.49 9.00 -18.00
C THR A 111 -4.45 8.53 -19.01
N LEU A 112 -3.89 7.34 -18.79
CA LEU A 112 -2.85 6.75 -19.63
C LEU A 112 -3.38 6.38 -21.02
N GLU A 113 -4.56 5.75 -21.09
CA GLU A 113 -5.08 5.13 -22.33
C GLU A 113 -5.47 6.19 -23.36
N THR A 114 -6.39 7.09 -23.04
CA THR A 114 -6.92 8.09 -23.98
C THR A 114 -6.40 9.49 -23.76
N GLN A 115 -5.62 9.73 -22.69
CA GLN A 115 -5.11 11.05 -22.30
C GLN A 115 -6.24 12.08 -22.04
N ARG A 116 -7.41 11.57 -21.63
CA ARG A 116 -8.55 12.36 -21.20
C ARG A 116 -8.32 12.88 -19.77
N PRO A 117 -8.68 14.12 -19.45
CA PRO A 117 -8.63 14.63 -18.08
C PRO A 117 -9.36 13.72 -17.09
N VAL A 118 -8.73 13.38 -15.97
CA VAL A 118 -9.31 12.51 -14.92
C VAL A 118 -10.64 13.07 -14.40
N SER A 119 -10.79 14.40 -14.35
CA SER A 119 -12.03 15.07 -13.93
C SER A 119 -13.23 14.89 -14.88
N GLU A 120 -13.03 14.33 -16.08
CA GLU A 120 -14.12 14.08 -17.03
C GLU A 120 -14.70 12.65 -16.92
N PHE A 121 -14.22 11.85 -16.00
CA PHE A 121 -14.74 10.53 -15.69
C PHE A 121 -15.86 10.62 -14.65
N GLN A 122 -16.85 9.74 -14.72
CA GLN A 122 -17.94 9.71 -13.77
C GLN A 122 -17.50 9.18 -12.40
N VAL A 123 -16.56 8.22 -12.39
CA VAL A 123 -15.99 7.65 -11.18
C VAL A 123 -14.46 7.76 -11.27
N VAL A 124 -13.84 8.25 -10.21
CA VAL A 124 -12.39 8.21 -10.01
C VAL A 124 -12.12 7.25 -8.87
N ALA A 125 -11.50 6.11 -9.17
CA ALA A 125 -11.23 5.06 -8.22
C ALA A 125 -9.74 5.01 -7.86
N PHE A 126 -9.42 4.71 -6.60
CA PHE A 126 -8.05 4.53 -6.12
C PHE A 126 -7.84 3.13 -5.55
N THR A 127 -6.77 2.47 -5.98
CA THR A 127 -6.23 1.29 -5.31
C THR A 127 -5.11 1.73 -4.37
N ILE A 128 -5.37 1.66 -3.06
CA ILE A 128 -4.46 2.17 -2.02
C ILE A 128 -3.85 1.00 -1.26
N ALA A 129 -2.51 0.95 -1.19
CA ALA A 129 -1.79 -0.15 -0.55
C ALA A 129 -0.93 0.26 0.65
N PHE A 130 -0.68 1.57 0.85
CA PHE A 130 0.27 2.05 1.85
C PHE A 130 -0.16 3.43 2.39
N GLU A 131 -0.06 3.65 3.71
CA GLU A 131 -0.52 4.90 4.33
C GLU A 131 0.23 6.16 3.88
N PRO A 132 1.56 6.15 3.67
CA PRO A 132 2.28 7.28 3.10
C PRO A 132 1.75 7.78 1.76
N ASP A 133 1.05 6.93 0.98
CA ASP A 133 0.43 7.32 -0.28
C ASP A 133 -0.84 8.19 -0.11
N TYR A 134 -1.36 8.33 1.12
CA TYR A 134 -2.54 9.16 1.39
C TYR A 134 -2.36 10.63 0.99
N VAL A 135 -1.17 11.18 1.19
CA VAL A 135 -0.84 12.56 0.79
C VAL A 135 -0.87 12.73 -0.73
N ASN A 136 -0.54 11.69 -1.47
CA ASN A 136 -0.52 11.68 -2.93
C ASN A 136 -1.94 11.75 -3.53
N ILE A 137 -2.96 11.25 -2.81
CA ILE A 137 -4.36 11.37 -3.23
C ILE A 137 -4.75 12.85 -3.32
N ALA A 138 -4.37 13.65 -2.33
CA ALA A 138 -4.64 15.10 -2.34
C ALA A 138 -3.93 15.79 -3.53
N ALA A 139 -2.65 15.46 -3.77
CA ALA A 139 -1.88 15.99 -4.89
C ALA A 139 -2.50 15.61 -6.25
N ILE A 140 -2.97 14.38 -6.41
CA ILE A 140 -3.64 13.89 -7.62
C ILE A 140 -4.97 14.63 -7.85
N LEU A 141 -5.82 14.73 -6.82
CA LEU A 141 -7.11 15.42 -6.94
C LEU A 141 -6.93 16.90 -7.32
N ASP A 142 -5.93 17.57 -6.73
CA ASP A 142 -5.57 18.94 -7.06
C ASP A 142 -5.10 19.07 -8.52
N LEU A 143 -4.17 18.25 -8.97
CA LEU A 143 -3.69 18.23 -10.36
C LEU A 143 -4.79 17.88 -11.37
N ALA A 144 -5.78 17.09 -10.97
CA ALA A 144 -6.95 16.78 -11.78
C ALA A 144 -7.99 17.90 -11.79
N GLY A 145 -7.88 18.90 -10.90
CA GLY A 145 -8.86 19.97 -10.71
C GLY A 145 -10.18 19.48 -10.10
N ILE A 146 -10.10 18.41 -9.30
CA ILE A 146 -11.23 17.82 -8.57
C ILE A 146 -11.21 18.37 -7.13
N PRO A 147 -12.32 18.87 -6.58
CA PRO A 147 -12.37 19.35 -5.20
C PRO A 147 -11.94 18.24 -4.22
N LEU A 148 -11.03 18.58 -3.30
CA LEU A 148 -10.46 17.63 -2.35
C LEU A 148 -11.54 16.99 -1.47
N PHE A 149 -12.38 17.81 -0.87
CA PHE A 149 -13.36 17.39 0.12
C PHE A 149 -14.66 16.90 -0.52
N THR A 150 -15.20 15.80 0.00
CA THR A 150 -16.53 15.27 -0.40
C THR A 150 -17.62 16.31 -0.29
N GLU A 151 -17.63 17.12 0.79
CA GLU A 151 -18.64 18.18 0.99
C GLU A 151 -18.68 19.23 -0.14
N ASP A 152 -17.54 19.51 -0.78
CA ASP A 152 -17.45 20.44 -1.91
C ASP A 152 -17.85 19.78 -3.23
N ARG A 153 -17.59 18.47 -3.39
CA ARG A 153 -18.05 17.69 -4.55
C ARG A 153 -19.56 17.48 -4.54
N LEU A 154 -20.16 17.30 -3.38
CA LEU A 154 -21.62 17.18 -3.24
C LEU A 154 -22.38 18.45 -3.68
N LYS A 155 -21.72 19.61 -3.64
CA LYS A 155 -22.29 20.90 -4.12
C LYS A 155 -22.15 21.10 -5.63
N LYS A 156 -21.47 20.19 -6.34
CA LYS A 156 -21.18 20.31 -7.79
C LYS A 156 -21.80 19.13 -8.54
N ASP A 157 -22.72 19.40 -9.44
CA ASP A 157 -23.45 18.37 -10.19
C ASP A 157 -22.53 17.46 -11.01
N ASN A 158 -21.51 18.02 -11.65
CA ASN A 158 -20.60 17.31 -12.56
C ASN A 158 -19.29 16.81 -11.89
N ALA A 159 -19.17 16.89 -10.56
CA ALA A 159 -17.97 16.35 -9.91
C ALA A 159 -18.02 14.82 -9.92
N PRO A 160 -16.89 14.13 -10.21
CA PRO A 160 -16.84 12.67 -10.17
C PRO A 160 -17.10 12.12 -8.77
N LEU A 161 -17.58 10.88 -8.69
CA LEU A 161 -17.62 10.10 -7.47
C LEU A 161 -16.21 9.55 -7.19
N ILE A 162 -15.71 9.72 -5.96
CA ILE A 162 -14.40 9.19 -5.57
C ILE A 162 -14.59 7.90 -4.80
N LEU A 163 -14.09 6.80 -5.38
CA LEU A 163 -14.09 5.45 -4.81
C LEU A 163 -12.68 5.08 -4.37
N ALA A 164 -12.51 4.44 -3.23
CA ALA A 164 -11.23 3.87 -2.82
C ALA A 164 -11.37 2.43 -2.35
N GLY A 165 -10.34 1.62 -2.61
CA GLY A 165 -10.29 0.23 -2.19
C GLY A 165 -8.85 -0.29 -2.14
N GLY A 166 -8.70 -1.61 -2.14
CA GLY A 166 -7.40 -2.28 -2.01
C GLY A 166 -7.00 -2.50 -0.55
N ALA A 167 -5.71 -2.51 -0.26
CA ALA A 167 -5.21 -2.77 1.08
C ALA A 167 -5.61 -1.69 2.12
N VAL A 168 -6.14 -0.54 1.70
CA VAL A 168 -6.73 0.46 2.61
C VAL A 168 -7.83 -0.14 3.49
N SER A 169 -8.49 -1.19 3.01
CA SER A 169 -9.47 -1.95 3.81
C SER A 169 -8.85 -2.70 5.00
N LEU A 170 -7.54 -2.90 5.01
CA LEU A 170 -6.74 -3.52 6.07
C LEU A 170 -5.98 -2.48 6.90
N LEU A 171 -6.03 -1.21 6.48
CA LEU A 171 -5.38 -0.07 7.09
C LEU A 171 -6.43 0.86 7.70
N ASN A 172 -6.00 2.01 8.19
CA ASN A 172 -6.89 3.05 8.68
C ASN A 172 -7.33 4.00 7.55
N PRO A 173 -8.60 3.99 7.10
CA PRO A 173 -9.07 4.90 6.06
C PRO A 173 -9.41 6.31 6.59
N GLU A 174 -9.54 6.49 7.91
CA GLU A 174 -10.03 7.74 8.52
C GLU A 174 -9.20 8.99 8.17
N PRO A 175 -7.85 8.94 8.06
CA PRO A 175 -7.07 10.11 7.65
C PRO A 175 -7.45 10.71 6.30
N ILE A 176 -8.06 9.93 5.41
CA ILE A 176 -8.51 10.37 4.08
C ILE A 176 -10.03 10.29 3.90
N ALA A 177 -10.77 10.01 4.98
CA ALA A 177 -12.22 9.81 4.93
C ALA A 177 -12.97 11.01 4.32
N ASN A 178 -12.50 12.24 4.53
CA ASN A 178 -13.13 13.43 3.97
C ASN A 178 -12.80 13.65 2.48
N PHE A 179 -11.86 12.90 1.89
CA PHE A 179 -11.53 12.96 0.46
C PHE A 179 -12.26 11.91 -0.37
N ILE A 180 -12.78 10.87 0.26
CA ILE A 180 -13.36 9.69 -0.40
C ILE A 180 -14.87 9.68 -0.19
N ASP A 181 -15.63 9.46 -1.26
CA ASP A 181 -17.07 9.36 -1.19
C ASP A 181 -17.53 7.95 -0.78
N VAL A 182 -16.82 6.93 -1.27
CA VAL A 182 -17.11 5.52 -1.01
C VAL A 182 -15.81 4.73 -0.80
N PHE A 183 -15.70 3.98 0.28
CA PHE A 183 -14.68 2.93 0.41
C PHE A 183 -15.28 1.55 0.15
N CYS A 184 -14.55 0.72 -0.58
CA CYS A 184 -14.75 -0.72 -0.64
C CYS A 184 -13.93 -1.38 0.47
N LEU A 185 -14.58 -1.79 1.55
CA LEU A 185 -13.93 -2.50 2.67
C LEU A 185 -14.01 -4.01 2.45
N GLY A 186 -13.05 -4.54 1.72
CA GLY A 186 -12.96 -5.95 1.41
C GLY A 186 -12.50 -6.23 -0.02
N GLU A 187 -13.04 -7.29 -0.59
CA GLU A 187 -12.60 -7.83 -1.88
C GLU A 187 -13.44 -7.27 -3.04
N ALA A 188 -12.74 -6.75 -4.02
CA ALA A 188 -13.33 -5.99 -5.13
C ALA A 188 -14.19 -6.86 -6.07
N GLU A 189 -13.88 -8.15 -6.15
CA GLU A 189 -14.51 -9.09 -7.08
C GLU A 189 -16.02 -9.22 -6.87
N GLU A 190 -16.48 -9.13 -5.63
CA GLU A 190 -17.92 -9.13 -5.31
C GLU A 190 -18.51 -7.72 -5.22
N PHE A 191 -17.70 -6.74 -4.77
CA PHE A 191 -18.17 -5.37 -4.58
C PHE A 191 -18.41 -4.63 -5.91
N LEU A 192 -17.45 -4.66 -6.83
CA LEU A 192 -17.48 -3.83 -8.03
C LEU A 192 -18.65 -4.15 -8.98
N PRO A 193 -19.02 -5.41 -9.24
CA PRO A 193 -20.21 -5.69 -10.06
C PRO A 193 -21.48 -5.09 -9.48
N ASN A 194 -21.70 -5.19 -8.16
CA ASN A 194 -22.86 -4.63 -7.48
C ASN A 194 -22.84 -3.09 -7.49
N PHE A 195 -21.68 -2.50 -7.26
CA PHE A 195 -21.47 -1.05 -7.35
C PHE A 195 -21.80 -0.52 -8.76
N VAL A 196 -21.28 -1.18 -9.81
CA VAL A 196 -21.48 -0.77 -11.21
C VAL A 196 -22.95 -0.87 -11.59
N ASN A 197 -23.62 -1.97 -11.26
CA ASN A 197 -25.05 -2.14 -11.56
C ASN A 197 -25.88 -1.03 -10.91
N LEU A 198 -25.66 -0.78 -9.62
CA LEU A 198 -26.37 0.26 -8.88
C LEU A 198 -26.10 1.66 -9.43
N TYR A 199 -24.83 1.95 -9.79
CA TYR A 199 -24.46 3.23 -10.39
C TYR A 199 -25.14 3.44 -11.76
N ILE A 200 -25.12 2.43 -12.63
CA ILE A 200 -25.74 2.51 -13.97
C ILE A 200 -27.26 2.70 -13.85
N ASP A 201 -27.92 2.03 -12.92
CA ASP A 201 -29.35 2.17 -12.70
C ASP A 201 -29.69 3.56 -12.15
N TRP A 202 -28.91 4.06 -11.22
CA TRP A 202 -29.03 5.46 -10.75
C TRP A 202 -28.83 6.47 -11.88
N ALA A 203 -27.82 6.30 -12.72
CA ALA A 203 -27.54 7.21 -13.83
C ALA A 203 -28.67 7.28 -14.88
N LYS A 204 -29.49 6.22 -14.98
CA LYS A 204 -30.70 6.18 -15.84
C LYS A 204 -31.94 6.78 -15.16
N SER A 205 -31.90 6.99 -13.85
CA SER A 205 -33.05 7.52 -13.10
C SER A 205 -33.29 9.00 -13.41
N ALA A 206 -34.53 9.46 -13.22
CA ALA A 206 -34.92 10.86 -13.44
C ALA A 206 -34.27 11.81 -12.39
N SER A 207 -33.95 11.31 -11.22
CA SER A 207 -33.26 12.07 -10.15
C SER A 207 -31.81 11.61 -10.07
N GLN A 208 -30.89 12.51 -10.46
CA GLN A 208 -29.46 12.28 -10.31
C GLN A 208 -28.91 12.88 -9.00
N ASP A 209 -29.67 12.71 -7.90
CA ASP A 209 -29.25 13.13 -6.58
C ASP A 209 -28.08 12.27 -6.07
N LYS A 210 -26.92 12.92 -5.83
CA LYS A 210 -25.72 12.24 -5.34
C LYS A 210 -25.88 11.68 -3.92
N LEU A 211 -26.63 12.35 -3.04
CA LEU A 211 -26.89 11.82 -1.70
C LEU A 211 -27.77 10.58 -1.78
N GLY A 212 -28.76 10.56 -2.68
CA GLY A 212 -29.55 9.37 -2.97
C GLY A 212 -28.70 8.22 -3.50
N LEU A 213 -27.73 8.48 -4.38
CA LEU A 213 -26.76 7.47 -4.81
C LEU A 213 -25.93 6.94 -3.64
N LEU A 214 -25.37 7.82 -2.81
CA LEU A 214 -24.57 7.41 -1.65
C LEU A 214 -25.39 6.59 -0.64
N SER A 215 -26.66 6.95 -0.44
CA SER A 215 -27.59 6.18 0.41
C SER A 215 -27.87 4.79 -0.15
N ALA A 216 -28.05 4.68 -1.47
CA ALA A 216 -28.20 3.38 -2.11
C ALA A 216 -26.92 2.54 -2.03
N LEU A 217 -25.75 3.13 -2.26
CA LEU A 217 -24.44 2.47 -2.15
C LEU A 217 -24.15 2.01 -0.72
N ALA A 218 -24.62 2.74 0.30
CA ALA A 218 -24.47 2.33 1.71
C ALA A 218 -25.15 1.00 2.06
N SER A 219 -26.12 0.55 1.24
CA SER A 219 -26.76 -0.77 1.41
C SER A 219 -25.88 -1.93 0.95
N LEU A 220 -24.83 -1.69 0.16
CA LEU A 220 -23.93 -2.71 -0.32
C LEU A 220 -23.03 -3.23 0.82
N ALA A 221 -22.88 -4.55 0.90
CA ALA A 221 -21.89 -5.13 1.80
C ALA A 221 -20.48 -4.63 1.43
N GLY A 222 -19.72 -4.19 2.42
CA GLY A 222 -18.38 -3.63 2.21
C GLY A 222 -18.35 -2.15 1.87
N ALA A 223 -19.50 -1.49 1.64
CA ALA A 223 -19.53 -0.05 1.42
C ALA A 223 -19.37 0.72 2.73
N TYR A 224 -18.39 1.60 2.75
CA TYR A 224 -18.24 2.61 3.79
C TYR A 224 -18.39 4.00 3.18
N ILE A 225 -19.41 4.74 3.61
CA ILE A 225 -19.72 6.09 3.13
C ILE A 225 -19.36 7.08 4.22
N PRO A 226 -18.16 7.70 4.20
CA PRO A 226 -17.66 8.49 5.33
C PRO A 226 -18.54 9.69 5.69
N CYS A 227 -19.19 10.33 4.71
CA CYS A 227 -20.05 11.49 4.98
C CYS A 227 -21.30 11.18 5.82
N PHE A 228 -21.66 9.89 5.96
CA PHE A 228 -22.74 9.46 6.85
C PHE A 228 -22.29 9.21 8.30
N TRP A 229 -21.01 9.36 8.60
CA TRP A 229 -20.42 9.17 9.92
C TRP A 229 -19.85 10.47 10.44
N GLN A 230 -19.83 10.62 11.77
CA GLN A 230 -19.34 11.83 12.44
C GLN A 230 -18.49 11.45 13.64
N ASP A 231 -17.33 12.08 13.73
CA ASP A 231 -16.44 11.99 14.88
C ASP A 231 -16.84 12.97 15.96
N PHE A 232 -16.68 12.52 17.20
CA PHE A 232 -16.87 13.34 18.41
C PHE A 232 -15.56 13.41 19.18
N TYR A 233 -15.31 14.57 19.78
CA TYR A 233 -14.11 14.87 20.57
C TYR A 233 -14.50 15.51 21.88
N ASP A 234 -13.67 15.33 22.92
CA ASP A 234 -13.79 16.07 24.17
C ASP A 234 -13.22 17.50 24.08
N GLY A 235 -13.27 18.25 25.19
CA GLY A 235 -12.74 19.62 25.26
C GLY A 235 -11.22 19.73 25.08
N GLU A 236 -10.49 18.61 25.19
CA GLU A 236 -9.04 18.54 24.98
C GLU A 236 -8.67 17.94 23.60
N GLY A 237 -9.66 17.73 22.73
CA GLY A 237 -9.48 17.18 21.39
C GLY A 237 -9.15 15.68 21.37
N ARG A 238 -9.50 14.92 22.43
CA ARG A 238 -9.40 13.45 22.41
C ARG A 238 -10.57 12.89 21.66
N PHE A 239 -10.31 11.88 20.82
CA PHE A 239 -11.36 11.17 20.10
C PHE A 239 -12.25 10.39 21.09
N LEU A 240 -13.57 10.57 20.98
CA LEU A 240 -14.56 9.91 21.83
C LEU A 240 -15.34 8.82 21.12
N ALA A 241 -15.77 9.07 19.88
CA ALA A 241 -16.56 8.12 19.10
C ALA A 241 -16.65 8.54 17.64
N CYS A 242 -16.92 7.57 16.76
CA CYS A 242 -17.44 7.79 15.41
C CYS A 242 -18.83 7.15 15.33
N CYS A 243 -19.85 7.95 15.01
CA CYS A 243 -21.25 7.51 15.00
C CYS A 243 -21.90 7.78 13.64
N HIS A 244 -22.80 6.87 13.23
CA HIS A 244 -23.62 7.11 12.04
C HIS A 244 -24.59 8.28 12.30
N ARG A 245 -24.68 9.21 11.34
CA ARG A 245 -25.42 10.48 11.51
C ARG A 245 -26.94 10.30 11.61
N VAL A 246 -27.48 9.32 10.91
CA VAL A 246 -28.93 9.08 10.80
C VAL A 246 -29.35 7.89 11.63
N ASP A 247 -28.72 6.75 11.45
CA ASP A 247 -29.04 5.52 12.15
C ASP A 247 -27.98 5.20 13.22
N ARG A 248 -28.24 5.64 14.44
CA ARG A 248 -27.35 5.41 15.59
C ARG A 248 -27.30 3.93 16.03
N SER A 249 -28.16 3.05 15.49
CA SER A 249 -28.09 1.61 15.72
C SER A 249 -27.03 0.94 14.83
N GLN A 250 -26.64 1.57 13.73
CA GLN A 250 -25.59 1.10 12.85
C GLN A 250 -24.21 1.42 13.46
N ASN A 251 -23.67 0.48 14.22
CA ASN A 251 -22.41 0.65 14.95
C ASN A 251 -21.18 0.10 14.23
N THR A 252 -21.38 -0.73 13.18
CA THR A 252 -20.26 -1.37 12.45
C THR A 252 -20.56 -1.53 10.97
N ILE A 253 -19.51 -1.62 10.16
CA ILE A 253 -19.58 -1.90 8.73
C ILE A 253 -19.09 -3.31 8.48
N LYS A 254 -19.88 -4.10 7.76
CA LYS A 254 -19.51 -5.46 7.39
C LYS A 254 -18.44 -5.44 6.31
N ARG A 255 -17.28 -6.03 6.60
CA ARG A 255 -16.25 -6.28 5.57
C ARG A 255 -16.65 -7.41 4.64
N LEU A 256 -16.35 -7.25 3.37
CA LEU A 256 -16.67 -8.21 2.34
C LEU A 256 -15.49 -9.15 2.07
N HIS A 257 -15.75 -10.45 2.11
CA HIS A 257 -14.78 -11.49 1.80
C HIS A 257 -15.40 -12.57 0.95
N LEU A 258 -14.74 -12.94 -0.13
CA LEU A 258 -15.15 -14.09 -0.94
C LEU A 258 -15.14 -15.38 -0.09
N SER A 259 -16.07 -16.28 -0.36
CA SER A 259 -15.96 -17.65 0.13
C SER A 259 -14.71 -18.34 -0.42
N ALA A 260 -14.26 -19.43 0.21
CA ALA A 260 -13.11 -20.18 -0.30
C ALA A 260 -13.36 -20.71 -1.72
N GLN A 261 -14.59 -21.13 -2.02
CA GLN A 261 -15.00 -21.62 -3.34
C GLN A 261 -14.98 -20.48 -4.36
N ALA A 262 -15.63 -19.34 -4.09
CA ALA A 262 -15.64 -18.19 -5.00
C ALA A 262 -14.23 -17.69 -5.27
N TYR A 263 -13.38 -17.62 -4.22
CA TYR A 263 -11.97 -17.26 -4.40
C TYR A 263 -11.21 -18.24 -5.30
N ALA A 264 -11.46 -19.56 -5.17
CA ALA A 264 -10.81 -20.58 -5.97
C ALA A 264 -11.16 -20.49 -7.48
N GLU A 265 -12.35 -19.99 -7.79
CA GLU A 265 -12.81 -19.83 -9.18
C GLU A 265 -12.21 -18.60 -9.87
N GLU A 266 -11.83 -17.57 -9.12
CA GLU A 266 -11.24 -16.35 -9.66
C GLU A 266 -9.84 -16.58 -10.26
N SER A 267 -9.56 -15.93 -11.39
CA SER A 267 -8.24 -15.94 -12.03
C SER A 267 -7.52 -14.61 -11.75
N VAL A 268 -6.58 -14.62 -10.82
CA VAL A 268 -5.88 -13.43 -10.30
C VAL A 268 -4.42 -13.46 -10.72
N TYR A 269 -4.12 -12.85 -11.88
CA TYR A 269 -2.76 -12.71 -12.42
C TYR A 269 -2.64 -11.48 -13.32
N SER A 270 -1.39 -11.08 -13.63
CA SER A 270 -1.09 -9.91 -14.48
C SER A 270 -1.71 -10.03 -15.87
N ARG A 271 -2.45 -8.99 -16.26
CA ARG A 271 -3.00 -8.85 -17.62
C ARG A 271 -2.27 -7.81 -18.46
N ILE A 272 -1.33 -7.10 -17.84
CA ILE A 272 -0.45 -6.14 -18.49
C ILE A 272 0.98 -6.42 -18.05
N LEU A 273 1.87 -6.62 -19.00
CA LEU A 273 3.30 -6.85 -18.79
C LEU A 273 4.10 -5.67 -19.32
N THR A 274 5.04 -5.15 -18.53
CA THR A 274 5.94 -4.07 -18.91
C THR A 274 7.29 -4.22 -18.21
N GLU A 275 8.35 -3.73 -18.83
CA GLU A 275 9.67 -3.64 -18.19
C GLU A 275 9.71 -2.53 -17.11
N ASN A 276 8.81 -1.55 -17.22
CA ASN A 276 8.75 -0.37 -16.33
C ASN A 276 8.03 -0.69 -15.01
N THR A 277 8.52 -1.69 -14.29
CA THR A 277 8.07 -2.04 -12.94
C THR A 277 9.28 -2.30 -12.03
N GLU A 278 9.08 -2.24 -10.72
CA GLU A 278 10.09 -2.64 -9.73
C GLU A 278 10.53 -4.11 -9.86
N LEU A 279 9.71 -4.94 -10.51
CA LEU A 279 9.93 -6.37 -10.70
C LEU A 279 10.38 -6.72 -12.12
N GLY A 280 10.60 -5.71 -12.98
CA GLY A 280 10.83 -5.89 -14.41
C GLY A 280 9.62 -6.56 -15.08
N ARG A 281 9.84 -7.18 -16.24
CA ARG A 281 8.78 -7.86 -17.01
C ARG A 281 8.41 -9.21 -16.38
N SER A 282 7.81 -9.17 -15.19
CA SER A 282 7.35 -10.37 -14.48
C SER A 282 5.83 -10.48 -14.51
N GLY A 283 5.31 -11.67 -14.81
CA GLY A 283 3.89 -11.99 -14.68
C GLY A 283 3.57 -12.34 -13.23
N LEU A 284 2.77 -11.55 -12.55
CA LEU A 284 2.39 -11.79 -11.15
C LEU A 284 1.18 -12.73 -11.10
N ILE A 285 1.20 -13.71 -10.20
CA ILE A 285 0.11 -14.69 -10.01
C ILE A 285 -0.17 -14.81 -8.51
N GLU A 286 -1.40 -14.51 -8.10
CA GLU A 286 -1.83 -14.73 -6.70
C GLU A 286 -2.12 -16.22 -6.48
N ILE A 287 -1.40 -16.86 -5.56
CA ILE A 287 -1.57 -18.28 -5.22
C ILE A 287 -2.35 -18.49 -3.92
N SER A 288 -2.43 -17.45 -3.08
CA SER A 288 -3.23 -17.46 -1.86
C SER A 288 -3.58 -16.06 -1.39
N ARG A 289 -4.68 -15.95 -0.63
CA ARG A 289 -5.10 -14.71 0.04
C ARG A 289 -5.34 -14.98 1.52
N GLY A 290 -4.81 -14.09 2.39
CA GLY A 290 -4.79 -14.28 3.83
C GLY A 290 -3.50 -14.93 4.32
N CYS A 291 -3.44 -15.24 5.63
CA CYS A 291 -2.28 -15.85 6.27
C CYS A 291 -2.74 -16.74 7.43
N ALA A 292 -2.13 -17.91 7.56
CA ALA A 292 -2.38 -18.84 8.68
C ALA A 292 -1.65 -18.42 9.97
N PHE A 293 -0.68 -17.52 9.88
CA PHE A 293 0.11 -17.04 11.01
C PHE A 293 -0.46 -15.73 11.56
N ASN A 294 -0.52 -15.63 12.87
CA ASN A 294 -1.05 -14.46 13.57
C ASN A 294 0.09 -13.65 14.20
N CYS A 295 1.08 -13.20 13.38
CA CYS A 295 2.11 -12.28 13.86
C CYS A 295 1.43 -11.00 14.35
N ARG A 296 1.66 -10.59 15.62
CA ARG A 296 0.89 -9.54 16.32
C ARG A 296 1.04 -8.14 15.75
N PHE A 297 2.04 -7.91 14.92
CA PHE A 297 2.25 -6.65 14.20
C PHE A 297 1.61 -6.61 12.79
N CYS A 298 1.16 -7.76 12.26
CA CYS A 298 0.79 -7.92 10.86
C CYS A 298 -0.72 -7.90 10.65
N THR A 299 -1.21 -6.97 9.83
CA THR A 299 -2.63 -6.84 9.51
C THR A 299 -3.20 -8.06 8.77
N VAL A 300 -2.40 -8.72 7.91
CA VAL A 300 -2.89 -9.80 7.04
C VAL A 300 -3.42 -10.98 7.83
N GLY A 301 -2.73 -11.42 8.90
CA GLY A 301 -3.15 -12.56 9.72
C GLY A 301 -4.40 -12.30 10.56
N PHE A 302 -4.71 -11.03 10.81
CA PHE A 302 -5.87 -10.64 11.60
C PHE A 302 -7.05 -10.18 10.74
N SER A 303 -6.82 -9.51 9.62
CA SER A 303 -7.88 -8.90 8.81
C SER A 303 -8.58 -9.87 7.87
N TYR A 304 -7.92 -10.94 7.45
CA TYR A 304 -8.55 -12.01 6.69
C TYR A 304 -9.07 -13.12 7.61
N PRO A 305 -10.26 -13.69 7.33
CA PRO A 305 -10.87 -14.71 8.21
C PRO A 305 -10.06 -16.01 8.26
N LYS A 306 -9.59 -16.48 7.13
CA LYS A 306 -8.75 -17.69 6.96
C LYS A 306 -7.95 -17.55 5.67
N ILE A 307 -6.82 -18.29 5.60
CA ILE A 307 -6.11 -18.43 4.34
C ILE A 307 -6.95 -19.21 3.33
N ARG A 308 -6.95 -18.75 2.09
CA ARG A 308 -7.61 -19.40 0.94
C ARG A 308 -6.56 -19.61 -0.14
N TRP A 309 -6.59 -20.78 -0.76
CA TRP A 309 -5.64 -21.21 -1.78
C TRP A 309 -6.28 -21.22 -3.16
N LYS A 310 -5.50 -20.91 -4.18
CA LYS A 310 -5.88 -21.17 -5.57
C LYS A 310 -5.64 -22.64 -5.90
N PRO A 311 -6.52 -23.28 -6.67
CA PRO A 311 -6.25 -24.61 -7.25
C PRO A 311 -4.98 -24.59 -8.11
N LEU A 312 -4.21 -25.67 -8.08
CA LEU A 312 -2.97 -25.78 -8.85
C LEU A 312 -3.21 -25.59 -10.34
N GLU A 313 -4.28 -26.17 -10.86
CA GLU A 313 -4.66 -26.08 -12.27
C GLU A 313 -4.86 -24.63 -12.73
N LYS A 314 -5.47 -23.79 -11.87
CA LYS A 314 -5.67 -22.36 -12.16
C LYS A 314 -4.34 -21.60 -12.20
N ILE A 315 -3.41 -21.94 -11.30
CA ILE A 315 -2.06 -21.34 -11.28
C ILE A 315 -1.29 -21.77 -12.52
N VAL A 316 -1.32 -23.06 -12.87
CA VAL A 316 -0.64 -23.61 -14.06
C VAL A 316 -1.20 -22.99 -15.34
N GLN A 317 -2.52 -22.83 -15.45
CA GLN A 317 -3.15 -22.13 -16.57
C GLN A 317 -2.63 -20.68 -16.68
N ALA A 318 -2.56 -19.95 -15.59
CA ALA A 318 -2.02 -18.58 -15.58
C ALA A 318 -0.54 -18.54 -15.99
N VAL A 319 0.26 -19.53 -15.54
CA VAL A 319 1.66 -19.68 -15.94
C VAL A 319 1.76 -19.91 -17.46
N GLU A 320 0.94 -20.78 -18.03
CA GLU A 320 0.93 -21.10 -19.46
C GLU A 320 0.56 -19.88 -20.31
N GLU A 321 -0.48 -19.14 -19.92
CA GLU A 321 -0.86 -17.90 -20.62
C GLU A 321 0.26 -16.85 -20.57
N LEU A 322 0.91 -16.66 -19.41
CA LEU A 322 1.99 -15.70 -19.24
C LEU A 322 3.28 -16.13 -19.94
N ALA A 323 3.56 -17.44 -20.02
CA ALA A 323 4.78 -17.98 -20.65
C ALA A 323 4.93 -17.62 -22.13
N ALA A 324 3.82 -17.34 -22.82
CA ALA A 324 3.85 -16.85 -24.20
C ALA A 324 4.47 -15.43 -24.34
N TYR A 325 4.57 -14.68 -23.23
CA TYR A 325 4.97 -13.27 -23.24
C TYR A 325 6.14 -12.96 -22.31
N THR A 326 6.38 -13.79 -21.30
CA THR A 326 7.49 -13.61 -20.35
C THR A 326 8.00 -14.95 -19.84
N GLY A 327 9.31 -15.09 -19.70
CA GLY A 327 9.95 -16.26 -19.06
C GLY A 327 10.02 -16.15 -17.53
N ARG A 328 9.32 -15.18 -16.90
CA ARG A 328 9.41 -14.92 -15.47
C ARG A 328 8.04 -14.71 -14.84
N VAL A 329 7.80 -15.39 -13.71
CA VAL A 329 6.60 -15.22 -12.89
C VAL A 329 6.95 -14.83 -11.45
N GLY A 330 6.08 -14.03 -10.82
CA GLY A 330 6.12 -13.71 -9.40
C GLY A 330 4.91 -14.33 -8.71
N LEU A 331 5.14 -15.25 -7.78
CA LEU A 331 4.06 -15.88 -7.00
C LEU A 331 3.74 -15.02 -5.77
N ILE A 332 2.52 -14.51 -5.73
CA ILE A 332 2.03 -13.60 -4.69
C ILE A 332 1.29 -14.39 -3.61
N SER A 333 1.83 -14.36 -2.40
CA SER A 333 1.26 -14.99 -1.20
C SER A 333 1.94 -14.41 0.04
N ALA A 334 1.21 -14.27 1.14
CA ALA A 334 1.81 -13.96 2.44
C ALA A 334 2.64 -15.12 3.00
N THR A 335 2.40 -16.35 2.52
CA THR A 335 3.00 -17.59 3.05
C THR A 335 3.17 -18.64 1.95
N ALA A 336 3.87 -18.31 0.87
CA ALA A 336 4.00 -19.18 -0.31
C ALA A 336 4.48 -20.61 0.04
N GLY A 337 5.42 -20.75 0.99
CA GLY A 337 5.94 -22.06 1.39
C GLY A 337 4.94 -22.99 2.09
N THR A 338 3.77 -22.46 2.49
CA THR A 338 2.69 -23.30 3.07
C THR A 338 1.61 -23.66 2.05
N TYR A 339 1.82 -23.35 0.77
CA TYR A 339 0.91 -23.73 -0.30
C TYR A 339 0.91 -25.26 -0.44
N PRO A 340 -0.27 -25.94 -0.42
CA PRO A 340 -0.33 -27.40 -0.38
C PRO A 340 0.39 -28.11 -1.53
N HIS A 341 0.44 -27.51 -2.71
CA HIS A 341 1.06 -28.07 -3.92
C HIS A 341 2.36 -27.34 -4.31
N ILE A 342 3.10 -26.78 -3.32
CA ILE A 342 4.28 -25.96 -3.63
C ILE A 342 5.40 -26.76 -4.28
N GLU A 343 5.59 -28.03 -3.94
CA GLU A 343 6.59 -28.90 -4.55
C GLU A 343 6.28 -29.13 -6.01
N GLU A 344 5.08 -29.57 -6.31
CA GLU A 344 4.60 -29.81 -7.68
C GLU A 344 4.67 -28.54 -8.53
N LEU A 345 4.25 -27.39 -7.97
CA LEU A 345 4.34 -26.10 -8.66
C LEU A 345 5.79 -25.71 -8.99
N CYS A 346 6.73 -25.89 -8.03
CA CYS A 346 8.15 -25.63 -8.27
C CYS A 346 8.72 -26.54 -9.37
N ASP A 347 8.39 -27.83 -9.37
CA ASP A 347 8.85 -28.78 -10.38
C ASP A 347 8.29 -28.43 -11.78
N ILE A 348 7.03 -28.02 -11.86
CA ILE A 348 6.42 -27.54 -13.11
C ILE A 348 7.18 -26.31 -13.65
N LEU A 349 7.46 -25.33 -12.81
CA LEU A 349 8.17 -24.10 -13.21
C LEU A 349 9.60 -24.39 -13.68
N ILE A 350 10.33 -25.23 -12.94
CA ILE A 350 11.71 -25.62 -13.30
C ILE A 350 11.73 -26.40 -14.61
N SER A 351 10.84 -27.41 -14.77
CA SER A 351 10.80 -28.25 -15.99
C SER A 351 10.45 -27.46 -17.26
N ARG A 352 9.71 -26.37 -17.11
CA ARG A 352 9.35 -25.47 -18.22
C ARG A 352 10.36 -24.33 -18.43
N GLY A 353 11.43 -24.24 -17.63
CA GLY A 353 12.43 -23.19 -17.72
C GLY A 353 11.90 -21.80 -17.35
N ILE A 354 10.83 -21.72 -16.54
CA ILE A 354 10.22 -20.46 -16.11
C ILE A 354 10.88 -19.99 -14.83
N SER A 355 11.46 -18.80 -14.87
CA SER A 355 12.04 -18.16 -13.69
C SER A 355 10.96 -17.73 -12.71
N VAL A 356 11.15 -18.01 -11.42
CA VAL A 356 10.18 -17.68 -10.36
C VAL A 356 10.76 -16.76 -9.31
N SER A 357 9.92 -15.87 -8.79
CA SER A 357 10.15 -15.14 -7.55
C SER A 357 8.96 -15.32 -6.59
N PHE A 358 9.22 -15.23 -5.29
CA PHE A 358 8.20 -15.33 -4.25
C PHE A 358 8.12 -14.02 -3.48
N SER A 359 6.90 -13.54 -3.22
CA SER A 359 6.70 -12.26 -2.51
C SER A 359 7.07 -12.32 -1.03
N SER A 360 7.05 -13.51 -0.42
CA SER A 360 7.39 -13.68 1.00
C SER A 360 7.99 -15.05 1.25
N LEU A 361 9.11 -15.08 1.97
CA LEU A 361 9.78 -16.28 2.44
C LEU A 361 9.80 -16.26 3.98
N ARG A 362 9.20 -17.29 4.59
CA ARG A 362 9.22 -17.46 6.05
C ARG A 362 10.28 -18.48 6.44
N VAL A 363 10.97 -18.24 7.55
CA VAL A 363 11.95 -19.15 8.12
C VAL A 363 11.34 -20.52 8.43
N ASP A 364 10.17 -20.51 9.07
CA ASP A 364 9.42 -21.68 9.52
C ASP A 364 8.50 -22.33 8.44
N GLY A 365 8.74 -22.02 7.17
CA GLY A 365 7.91 -22.51 6.05
C GLY A 365 8.62 -22.33 4.71
N LEU A 366 9.93 -22.60 4.63
CA LEU A 366 10.69 -22.52 3.38
C LEU A 366 11.16 -23.94 2.96
N PRO A 367 10.40 -24.64 2.10
CA PRO A 367 10.79 -25.93 1.56
C PRO A 367 11.98 -25.84 0.61
N ASP A 368 12.73 -26.93 0.46
CA ASP A 368 13.92 -26.97 -0.41
C ASP A 368 13.58 -26.84 -1.91
N CYS A 369 12.39 -27.25 -2.32
CA CYS A 369 11.91 -27.05 -3.70
C CYS A 369 11.87 -25.57 -4.09
N MET A 370 11.46 -24.67 -3.17
CA MET A 370 11.48 -23.23 -3.41
C MET A 370 12.90 -22.67 -3.53
N LEU A 371 13.85 -23.15 -2.70
CA LEU A 371 15.26 -22.76 -2.82
C LEU A 371 15.85 -23.22 -4.16
N LYS A 372 15.55 -24.44 -4.58
CA LYS A 372 15.95 -24.98 -5.89
C LYS A 372 15.39 -24.14 -7.02
N ALA A 373 14.09 -23.81 -6.97
CA ALA A 373 13.42 -23.01 -7.99
C ALA A 373 13.99 -21.57 -8.07
N LEU A 374 14.28 -20.92 -6.92
CA LEU A 374 14.92 -19.61 -6.88
C LEU A 374 16.33 -19.64 -7.51
N VAL A 375 17.14 -20.62 -7.16
CA VAL A 375 18.50 -20.75 -7.69
C VAL A 375 18.47 -21.07 -9.19
N ALA A 376 17.60 -21.99 -9.64
CA ALA A 376 17.37 -22.27 -11.05
C ALA A 376 16.92 -21.03 -11.83
N SER A 377 16.19 -20.11 -11.18
CA SER A 377 15.80 -18.80 -11.72
C SER A 377 16.91 -17.75 -11.73
N GLY A 378 18.14 -18.11 -11.30
CA GLY A 378 19.27 -17.19 -11.23
C GLY A 378 19.25 -16.23 -10.04
N SER A 379 18.37 -16.45 -9.06
CA SER A 379 18.30 -15.61 -7.84
C SER A 379 19.55 -15.81 -6.98
N LYS A 380 20.29 -14.73 -6.78
CA LYS A 380 21.50 -14.71 -5.93
C LYS A 380 21.22 -14.24 -4.50
N THR A 381 20.06 -13.65 -4.27
CA THR A 381 19.67 -13.03 -3.00
C THR A 381 18.33 -13.57 -2.55
N ILE A 382 18.24 -13.93 -1.27
CA ILE A 382 16.95 -14.17 -0.62
C ILE A 382 16.77 -13.23 0.58
N THR A 383 15.52 -13.02 0.96
CA THR A 383 15.15 -12.27 2.17
C THR A 383 14.56 -13.21 3.20
N LEU A 384 15.16 -13.24 4.39
CA LEU A 384 14.62 -13.91 5.57
C LEU A 384 14.40 -12.87 6.66
N ALA A 385 13.27 -12.93 7.35
CA ALA A 385 12.91 -11.95 8.36
C ALA A 385 13.02 -12.55 9.77
N PRO A 386 14.14 -12.36 10.50
CA PRO A 386 14.22 -12.70 11.91
C PRO A 386 13.27 -11.84 12.76
N GLU A 387 12.88 -10.66 12.27
CA GLU A 387 12.10 -9.59 12.88
C GLU A 387 12.82 -8.94 14.06
N VAL A 388 13.27 -9.73 15.03
CA VAL A 388 13.94 -9.29 16.25
C VAL A 388 15.06 -10.26 16.65
N GLY A 389 15.92 -9.86 17.58
CA GLY A 389 17.18 -10.55 17.90
C GLY A 389 17.07 -11.74 18.84
N SER A 390 15.94 -11.99 19.51
CA SER A 390 15.87 -13.10 20.47
C SER A 390 14.60 -13.94 20.31
N ASP A 391 14.70 -15.22 20.68
CA ASP A 391 13.55 -16.14 20.68
C ASP A 391 12.44 -15.67 21.64
N ALA A 392 12.82 -15.06 22.76
CA ALA A 392 11.87 -14.54 23.73
C ALA A 392 11.08 -13.36 23.15
N LEU A 393 11.74 -12.41 22.52
CA LEU A 393 11.08 -11.26 21.89
C LEU A 393 10.29 -11.69 20.61
N ARG A 394 10.73 -12.74 19.89
CA ARG A 394 9.93 -13.32 18.79
C ARG A 394 8.61 -13.90 19.29
N ARG A 395 8.57 -14.49 20.50
CA ARG A 395 7.30 -14.94 21.12
C ARG A 395 6.35 -13.77 21.39
N VAL A 396 6.86 -12.60 21.80
CA VAL A 396 6.06 -11.37 21.93
C VAL A 396 5.43 -10.98 20.59
N ALA A 397 6.18 -11.07 19.50
CA ALA A 397 5.68 -10.84 18.14
C ALA A 397 4.79 -11.97 17.58
N ASN A 398 4.63 -13.09 18.29
CA ASN A 398 4.02 -14.35 17.84
C ASN A 398 4.67 -14.90 16.56
N LYS A 399 6.00 -14.80 16.49
CA LYS A 399 6.80 -15.39 15.42
C LYS A 399 7.54 -16.62 15.97
N ARG A 400 7.09 -17.82 15.59
CA ARG A 400 7.34 -19.07 16.32
C ARG A 400 8.49 -19.88 15.74
N PHE A 401 9.67 -19.30 15.61
CA PHE A 401 10.90 -20.00 15.27
C PHE A 401 12.06 -19.49 16.14
N THR A 402 13.11 -20.29 16.26
CA THR A 402 14.31 -20.00 17.05
C THR A 402 15.46 -19.49 16.18
N ASP A 403 16.50 -18.91 16.81
CA ASP A 403 17.74 -18.54 16.13
C ASP A 403 18.39 -19.75 15.44
N GLN A 404 18.31 -20.92 16.06
CA GLN A 404 18.82 -22.17 15.49
C GLN A 404 18.09 -22.50 14.18
N GLN A 405 16.76 -22.46 14.16
CA GLN A 405 15.96 -22.69 12.94
C GLN A 405 16.22 -21.63 11.87
N TYR A 406 16.48 -20.39 12.28
CA TYR A 406 16.88 -19.33 11.34
C TYR A 406 18.22 -19.67 10.67
N LEU A 407 19.24 -20.08 11.46
CA LEU A 407 20.55 -20.44 10.95
C LEU A 407 20.51 -21.70 10.08
N GLU A 408 19.72 -22.71 10.44
CA GLU A 408 19.50 -23.92 9.62
C GLU A 408 18.85 -23.54 8.26
N THR A 409 17.90 -22.62 8.24
CA THR A 409 17.29 -22.15 7.00
C THR A 409 18.29 -21.36 6.14
N ALA A 410 19.11 -20.51 6.76
CA ALA A 410 20.18 -19.80 6.08
C ALA A 410 21.24 -20.78 5.53
N GLU A 411 21.58 -21.85 6.27
CA GLU A 411 22.49 -22.91 5.83
C GLU A 411 21.99 -23.61 4.57
N ARG A 412 20.72 -24.04 4.57
CA ARG A 412 20.08 -24.65 3.40
C ARG A 412 20.10 -23.72 2.19
N ALA A 413 19.83 -22.43 2.40
CA ALA A 413 19.84 -21.43 1.33
C ALA A 413 21.25 -21.26 0.73
N PHE A 414 22.29 -21.13 1.55
CA PHE A 414 23.67 -21.00 1.07
C PHE A 414 24.15 -22.30 0.40
N ALA A 415 23.80 -23.46 0.94
CA ALA A 415 24.10 -24.77 0.34
C ALA A 415 23.43 -24.91 -1.04
N ALA A 416 22.19 -24.47 -1.18
CA ALA A 416 21.46 -24.49 -2.45
C ALA A 416 22.07 -23.58 -3.53
N GLY A 417 22.89 -22.57 -3.17
CA GLY A 417 23.56 -21.68 -4.13
C GLY A 417 23.27 -20.19 -3.96
N VAL A 418 22.46 -19.82 -2.98
CA VAL A 418 22.24 -18.40 -2.63
C VAL A 418 23.57 -17.77 -2.18
N ILE A 419 23.81 -16.55 -2.62
CA ILE A 419 25.07 -15.84 -2.35
C ILE A 419 24.86 -14.73 -1.31
N ASN A 420 23.76 -13.98 -1.45
CA ASN A 420 23.44 -12.85 -0.57
C ASN A 420 22.18 -13.14 0.26
N LEU A 421 22.15 -12.60 1.47
CA LEU A 421 21.00 -12.71 2.35
C LEU A 421 20.61 -11.34 2.90
N ARG A 422 19.32 -10.97 2.78
CA ARG A 422 18.76 -9.80 3.42
C ARG A 422 17.98 -10.25 4.66
N MET A 423 18.29 -9.64 5.79
CA MET A 423 17.64 -9.86 7.08
C MET A 423 16.70 -8.69 7.34
N TYR A 424 15.37 -8.91 7.35
CA TYR A 424 14.44 -7.88 7.79
C TYR A 424 14.21 -7.96 9.29
N SER A 425 14.29 -6.80 9.94
CA SER A 425 14.06 -6.64 11.38
C SER A 425 13.36 -5.34 11.70
N MET A 426 12.89 -5.22 12.94
CA MET A 426 12.28 -4.00 13.45
C MET A 426 12.72 -3.74 14.89
N VAL A 427 12.66 -2.46 15.30
CA VAL A 427 12.87 -2.01 16.67
C VAL A 427 11.60 -1.42 17.25
N GLY A 428 11.45 -1.45 18.57
CA GLY A 428 10.33 -0.85 19.28
C GLY A 428 9.21 -1.82 19.64
N LEU A 429 9.50 -3.13 19.74
CA LEU A 429 8.54 -4.09 20.27
C LEU A 429 8.35 -3.92 21.79
N PRO A 430 7.17 -4.26 22.32
CA PRO A 430 6.94 -4.30 23.76
C PRO A 430 7.97 -5.19 24.47
N GLY A 431 8.62 -4.66 25.50
CA GLY A 431 9.65 -5.38 26.27
C GLY A 431 11.05 -5.41 25.63
N GLU A 432 11.27 -4.74 24.49
CA GLU A 432 12.58 -4.70 23.85
C GLU A 432 13.62 -3.95 24.71
N GLN A 433 14.78 -4.58 24.92
CA GLN A 433 15.93 -4.06 25.65
C GLN A 433 17.18 -4.09 24.77
N GLU A 434 18.28 -3.46 25.20
CA GLU A 434 19.56 -3.41 24.46
C GLU A 434 20.13 -4.80 24.18
N GLU A 435 19.95 -5.76 25.09
CA GLU A 435 20.37 -7.16 24.90
C GLU A 435 19.71 -7.83 23.69
N HIS A 436 18.45 -7.46 23.37
CA HIS A 436 17.76 -7.97 22.19
C HIS A 436 18.33 -7.37 20.90
N LEU A 437 18.78 -6.11 20.95
CA LEU A 437 19.50 -5.48 19.83
C LEU A 437 20.87 -6.14 19.62
N GLN A 438 21.60 -6.45 20.73
CA GLN A 438 22.86 -7.17 20.66
C GLN A 438 22.65 -8.57 20.08
N ALA A 439 21.62 -9.30 20.51
CA ALA A 439 21.30 -10.63 19.98
C ALA A 439 21.04 -10.60 18.45
N LEU A 440 20.45 -9.53 17.92
CA LEU A 440 20.27 -9.35 16.47
C LEU A 440 21.61 -9.16 15.73
N ILE A 441 22.55 -8.43 16.34
CA ILE A 441 23.92 -8.28 15.83
C ILE A 441 24.63 -9.63 15.83
N ASP A 442 24.49 -10.41 16.92
CA ASP A 442 25.10 -11.74 17.06
C ASP A 442 24.53 -12.74 16.05
N LEU A 443 23.22 -12.69 15.79
CA LEU A 443 22.58 -13.50 14.76
C LEU A 443 23.11 -13.16 13.36
N ALA A 444 23.30 -11.87 13.06
CA ALA A 444 23.90 -11.44 11.80
C ALA A 444 25.36 -11.90 11.67
N ALA A 445 26.15 -11.86 12.76
CA ALA A 445 27.51 -12.36 12.80
C ALA A 445 27.57 -13.89 12.61
N ALA A 446 26.67 -14.64 13.26
CA ALA A 446 26.57 -16.09 13.11
C ALA A 446 26.19 -16.47 11.67
N THR A 447 25.23 -15.76 11.07
CA THR A 447 24.82 -15.92 9.67
C THR A 447 26.00 -15.65 8.71
N ARG A 448 26.81 -14.63 8.99
CA ARG A 448 28.02 -14.32 8.19
C ARG A 448 29.08 -15.41 8.30
N LYS A 449 29.34 -15.92 9.50
CA LYS A 449 30.26 -17.04 9.71
C LYS A 449 29.83 -18.27 8.91
N LEU A 450 28.53 -18.57 8.92
CA LEU A 450 27.94 -19.68 8.17
C LEU A 450 28.11 -19.49 6.66
N GLN A 451 27.84 -18.29 6.13
CA GLN A 451 28.02 -17.92 4.74
C GLN A 451 29.47 -18.15 4.26
N ILE A 452 30.46 -17.75 5.07
CA ILE A 452 31.88 -17.95 4.78
C ILE A 452 32.22 -19.45 4.80
N LYS A 453 31.77 -20.18 5.82
CA LYS A 453 31.99 -21.63 5.98
C LYS A 453 31.53 -22.43 4.77
N LEU A 454 30.42 -22.00 4.16
CA LEU A 454 29.83 -22.66 2.97
C LEU A 454 30.38 -22.14 1.62
N GLY A 455 31.50 -21.40 1.65
CA GLY A 455 32.16 -20.92 0.44
C GLY A 455 31.42 -19.77 -0.28
N ARG A 456 30.49 -19.09 0.41
CA ARG A 456 29.73 -17.95 -0.12
C ARG A 456 30.24 -16.60 0.40
N GLY A 457 31.47 -16.57 0.94
CA GLY A 457 32.07 -15.39 1.57
C GLY A 457 32.20 -14.16 0.67
N GLN A 458 32.18 -14.31 -0.64
CA GLN A 458 32.14 -13.20 -1.62
C GLN A 458 30.81 -12.45 -1.62
N GLY A 459 29.75 -13.05 -1.10
CA GLY A 459 28.44 -12.42 -0.99
C GLY A 459 28.34 -11.46 0.20
N ARG A 460 27.19 -10.78 0.28
CA ARG A 460 26.88 -9.79 1.31
C ARG A 460 25.66 -10.25 2.13
N ILE A 461 25.66 -9.89 3.39
CA ILE A 461 24.47 -9.92 4.24
C ILE A 461 24.03 -8.47 4.45
N THR A 462 22.75 -8.17 4.37
CA THR A 462 22.21 -6.85 4.65
C THR A 462 21.20 -6.96 5.78
N LEU A 463 21.46 -6.33 6.92
CA LEU A 463 20.47 -6.14 7.98
C LEU A 463 19.65 -4.88 7.67
N SER A 464 18.39 -5.07 7.28
CA SER A 464 17.44 -3.98 7.00
C SER A 464 16.48 -3.85 8.16
N THR A 465 16.53 -2.72 8.88
CA THR A 465 15.78 -2.52 10.12
C THR A 465 14.86 -1.30 10.03
N GLY A 466 13.57 -1.52 10.27
CA GLY A 466 12.57 -0.46 10.42
C GLY A 466 12.17 -0.24 11.88
N GLN A 467 11.24 0.69 12.09
CA GLN A 467 10.59 0.90 13.38
C GLN A 467 9.21 0.21 13.36
N LEU A 468 8.83 -0.43 14.47
CA LEU A 468 7.47 -0.94 14.63
C LEU A 468 6.46 0.23 14.54
N ILE A 469 5.55 0.13 13.58
CA ILE A 469 4.39 0.99 13.48
C ILE A 469 3.16 0.20 13.92
N PRO A 470 2.54 0.53 15.06
CA PRO A 470 1.31 -0.11 15.50
C PRO A 470 0.20 0.08 14.47
N LYS A 471 -0.20 -1.01 13.83
CA LYS A 471 -1.21 -0.98 12.75
C LYS A 471 -2.62 -1.19 13.28
N PRO A 472 -3.63 -0.54 12.71
CA PRO A 472 -5.03 -0.84 12.94
C PRO A 472 -5.33 -2.32 12.73
N PHE A 473 -6.33 -2.81 13.43
CA PHE A 473 -6.80 -4.20 13.32
C PHE A 473 -5.76 -5.26 13.71
N THR A 474 -4.73 -4.87 14.48
CA THR A 474 -3.73 -5.78 15.05
C THR A 474 -3.73 -5.70 16.57
N PRO A 475 -3.21 -6.72 17.28
CA PRO A 475 -3.02 -6.64 18.74
C PRO A 475 -2.19 -5.44 19.20
N PHE A 476 -1.29 -4.94 18.36
CA PHE A 476 -0.44 -3.80 18.67
C PHE A 476 -1.08 -2.43 18.44
N GLN A 477 -2.33 -2.35 17.95
CA GLN A 477 -3.00 -1.08 17.63
C GLN A 477 -3.10 -0.11 18.82
N TRP A 478 -3.06 -0.60 20.06
CA TRP A 478 -3.10 0.21 21.28
C TRP A 478 -1.71 0.64 21.77
N GLN A 479 -0.65 -0.01 21.31
CA GLN A 479 0.73 0.26 21.74
C GLN A 479 1.19 1.68 21.38
N ALA A 480 2.01 2.27 22.24
CA ALA A 480 2.74 3.50 21.92
C ALA A 480 3.78 3.23 20.83
N VAL A 481 4.03 4.23 20.00
CA VAL A 481 5.13 4.23 19.03
C VAL A 481 6.44 4.51 19.78
N LEU A 482 7.51 3.81 19.47
CA LEU A 482 8.82 4.11 20.05
C LEU A 482 9.24 5.55 19.71
N GLY A 483 9.58 6.33 20.72
CA GLY A 483 9.95 7.74 20.54
C GLY A 483 11.12 7.91 19.56
N ARG A 484 11.05 8.92 18.68
CA ARG A 484 12.03 9.16 17.61
C ARG A 484 13.49 9.15 18.07
N LYS A 485 13.80 9.71 19.26
CA LYS A 485 15.18 9.72 19.81
C LYS A 485 15.61 8.28 20.17
N ALA A 486 14.74 7.51 20.81
CA ALA A 486 15.02 6.11 21.17
C ALA A 486 15.17 5.25 19.91
N ALA A 487 14.27 5.39 18.92
CA ALA A 487 14.38 4.68 17.63
C ALA A 487 15.71 5.00 16.93
N SER A 488 16.12 6.28 16.89
CA SER A 488 17.42 6.67 16.32
C SER A 488 18.59 6.05 17.09
N ALA A 489 18.50 5.95 18.42
CA ALA A 489 19.54 5.34 19.24
C ALA A 489 19.64 3.83 18.97
N SER A 490 18.51 3.10 18.92
CA SER A 490 18.47 1.67 18.60
C SER A 490 19.03 1.37 17.21
N LEU A 491 18.61 2.14 16.19
CA LEU A 491 19.13 1.98 14.82
C LEU A 491 20.63 2.26 14.74
N HIS A 492 21.11 3.30 15.43
CA HIS A 492 22.54 3.61 15.50
C HIS A 492 23.35 2.52 16.22
N TYR A 493 22.80 1.95 17.30
CA TYR A 493 23.42 0.83 18.02
C TYR A 493 23.60 -0.37 17.08
N LEU A 494 22.56 -0.76 16.34
CA LEU A 494 22.61 -1.83 15.35
C LEU A 494 23.61 -1.53 14.24
N GLU A 495 23.56 -0.34 13.65
CA GLU A 495 24.49 0.08 12.61
C GLU A 495 25.95 -0.03 13.06
N LYS A 496 26.27 0.50 14.26
CA LYS A 496 27.61 0.46 14.83
C LYS A 496 28.08 -0.97 15.10
N GLY A 497 27.20 -1.84 15.61
CA GLY A 497 27.50 -3.25 15.85
C GLY A 497 27.76 -4.01 14.55
N VAL A 498 26.87 -3.88 13.58
CA VAL A 498 26.94 -4.56 12.28
C VAL A 498 28.16 -4.14 11.45
N ARG A 499 28.51 -2.85 11.44
CA ARG A 499 29.71 -2.33 10.73
C ARG A 499 31.03 -2.97 11.17
N ARG A 500 31.08 -3.58 12.35
CA ARG A 500 32.25 -4.33 12.84
C ARG A 500 32.36 -5.73 12.25
N ILE A 501 31.29 -6.18 11.57
CA ILE A 501 31.24 -7.50 10.97
C ILE A 501 31.55 -7.38 9.48
N GLY A 502 32.73 -7.85 9.06
CA GLY A 502 33.13 -7.77 7.65
C GLY A 502 32.13 -8.48 6.72
N GLY A 503 31.60 -7.79 5.70
CA GLY A 503 30.68 -8.34 4.73
C GLY A 503 29.21 -8.32 5.17
N VAL A 504 28.88 -7.54 6.20
CA VAL A 504 27.49 -7.26 6.62
C VAL A 504 27.25 -5.75 6.49
N ASP A 505 26.19 -5.39 5.76
CA ASP A 505 25.74 -4.04 5.56
C ASP A 505 24.53 -3.73 6.44
N PHE A 506 24.33 -2.46 6.78
CA PHE A 506 23.14 -2.00 7.50
C PHE A 506 22.31 -1.05 6.65
N GLY A 507 20.99 -1.25 6.63
CA GLY A 507 20.00 -0.36 6.06
C GLY A 507 18.94 -0.02 7.12
N GLY A 508 18.98 1.21 7.65
CA GLY A 508 17.98 1.71 8.61
C GLY A 508 16.94 2.57 7.93
N GLU A 509 15.67 2.39 8.29
CA GLU A 509 14.60 3.30 7.89
C GLU A 509 14.69 4.64 8.63
N SER A 510 14.13 5.69 8.02
CA SER A 510 14.12 7.02 8.61
C SER A 510 13.14 7.12 9.79
N PRO A 511 13.57 7.40 11.02
CA PRO A 511 12.65 7.63 12.14
C PRO A 511 11.69 8.82 11.96
N ARG A 512 12.00 9.75 11.04
CA ARG A 512 11.09 10.85 10.69
C ARG A 512 9.94 10.34 9.81
N GLU A 513 10.24 9.50 8.84
CA GLU A 513 9.24 8.87 7.98
C GLU A 513 8.37 7.91 8.77
N ALA A 514 8.95 7.14 9.70
CA ALA A 514 8.22 6.29 10.62
C ALA A 514 7.20 7.07 11.48
N VAL A 515 7.55 8.28 11.95
CA VAL A 515 6.61 9.16 12.66
C VAL A 515 5.45 9.58 11.75
N VAL A 516 5.71 10.00 10.52
CA VAL A 516 4.66 10.38 9.56
C VAL A 516 3.75 9.19 9.26
N GLN A 517 4.33 8.03 8.99
CA GLN A 517 3.55 6.81 8.77
C GLN A 517 2.69 6.44 9.98
N ALA A 518 3.23 6.58 11.19
CA ALA A 518 2.49 6.32 12.42
C ALA A 518 1.32 7.30 12.63
N LEU A 519 1.52 8.58 12.31
CA LEU A 519 0.45 9.59 12.32
C LEU A 519 -0.69 9.19 11.38
N LEU A 520 -0.38 8.76 10.16
CA LEU A 520 -1.37 8.32 9.19
C LEU A 520 -2.01 6.99 9.58
N ALA A 521 -1.25 6.04 10.14
CA ALA A 521 -1.78 4.76 10.58
C ALA A 521 -2.72 4.89 11.79
N ARG A 522 -2.51 5.86 12.68
CA ARG A 522 -3.23 6.01 13.96
C ARG A 522 -4.19 7.20 14.00
N GLY A 523 -4.19 8.04 12.97
CA GLY A 523 -4.93 9.29 12.90
C GLY A 523 -6.44 9.11 12.69
N ASP A 524 -7.19 10.16 13.00
CA ASP A 524 -8.63 10.30 12.76
C ASP A 524 -8.91 11.20 11.53
N ARG A 525 -10.16 11.58 11.30
CA ARG A 525 -10.59 12.39 10.15
C ARG A 525 -10.00 13.80 10.09
N ARG A 526 -9.51 14.35 11.21
CA ARG A 526 -8.81 15.65 11.22
C ARG A 526 -7.57 15.59 10.33
N PHE A 527 -6.97 14.40 10.16
CA PHE A 527 -5.81 14.22 9.28
C PHE A 527 -6.11 14.53 7.81
N SER A 528 -7.34 14.49 7.34
CA SER A 528 -7.67 14.98 6.00
C SER A 528 -7.30 16.47 5.85
N ARG A 529 -7.52 17.30 6.88
CA ARG A 529 -7.09 18.71 6.86
C ARG A 529 -5.59 18.87 7.01
N VAL A 530 -4.95 18.04 7.82
CA VAL A 530 -3.47 18.00 7.92
C VAL A 530 -2.86 17.70 6.55
N ILE A 531 -3.35 16.66 5.85
CA ILE A 531 -2.90 16.27 4.50
C ILE A 531 -3.13 17.44 3.52
N ALA A 532 -4.32 18.07 3.57
CA ALA A 532 -4.63 19.23 2.71
C ALA A 532 -3.71 20.43 2.90
N ARG A 533 -3.02 20.53 4.05
CA ARG A 533 -2.02 21.59 4.31
C ARG A 533 -0.63 21.24 3.80
N VAL A 534 -0.28 19.96 3.72
CA VAL A 534 1.10 19.54 3.49
C VAL A 534 1.35 18.91 2.10
N TYR A 535 0.33 18.55 1.34
CA TYR A 535 0.50 17.76 0.11
C TYR A 535 1.32 18.44 -0.98
N HIS A 536 1.44 19.76 -0.98
CA HIS A 536 2.28 20.47 -1.93
C HIS A 536 3.78 20.29 -1.65
N GLU A 537 4.17 20.33 -0.37
CA GLU A 537 5.55 20.21 0.11
C GLU A 537 5.58 19.42 1.43
N PRO A 538 5.44 18.09 1.38
CA PRO A 538 5.40 17.27 2.58
C PRO A 538 6.78 17.21 3.25
N SER A 539 7.01 18.07 4.24
CA SER A 539 8.19 18.03 5.09
C SER A 539 7.84 17.58 6.51
N PHE A 540 8.79 16.96 7.21
CA PHE A 540 8.57 16.51 8.59
C PHE A 540 8.06 17.63 9.50
N ASN A 541 8.68 18.81 9.45
CA ASN A 541 8.23 19.95 10.26
C ASN A 541 6.89 20.50 9.78
N GLY A 542 6.59 20.42 8.49
CA GLY A 542 5.29 20.76 7.91
C GLY A 542 4.17 19.90 8.49
N TRP A 543 4.39 18.59 8.60
CA TRP A 543 3.45 17.67 9.23
C TRP A 543 3.16 18.04 10.68
N LEU A 544 4.20 18.28 11.50
CA LEU A 544 4.03 18.62 12.92
C LEU A 544 3.28 19.94 13.09
N LYS A 545 3.61 20.97 12.29
CA LYS A 545 2.92 22.26 12.29
C LYS A 545 1.46 22.14 11.86
N ALA A 546 1.17 21.33 10.85
CA ALA A 546 -0.19 21.11 10.40
C ALA A 546 -1.03 20.38 11.46
N CYS A 547 -0.45 19.40 12.19
CA CYS A 547 -1.10 18.77 13.33
C CYS A 547 -1.44 19.79 14.44
N GLU A 548 -0.49 20.68 14.77
CA GLU A 548 -0.70 21.74 15.76
C GLU A 548 -1.87 22.67 15.37
N ILE A 549 -1.92 23.09 14.09
CA ILE A 549 -2.99 23.96 13.57
C ILE A 549 -4.36 23.26 13.66
N GLU A 550 -4.42 21.95 13.42
CA GLU A 550 -5.67 21.17 13.50
C GLU A 550 -5.98 20.67 14.93
N GLY A 551 -5.23 21.14 15.96
CA GLY A 551 -5.48 20.80 17.36
C GLY A 551 -5.17 19.34 17.70
N ILE A 552 -4.24 18.71 16.97
CA ILE A 552 -3.83 17.31 17.17
C ILE A 552 -2.56 17.29 18.04
N ASP A 553 -2.65 16.70 19.22
CA ASP A 553 -1.51 16.46 20.10
C ASP A 553 -0.73 15.23 19.62
N VAL A 554 0.34 15.46 18.86
CA VAL A 554 1.20 14.41 18.30
C VAL A 554 1.83 13.53 19.39
N LYS A 555 2.12 14.11 20.58
CA LYS A 555 2.70 13.33 21.68
C LYS A 555 1.71 12.30 22.20
N ARG A 556 0.49 12.71 22.45
CA ARG A 556 -0.61 11.83 22.88
C ARG A 556 -0.92 10.78 21.81
N GLU A 557 -1.07 11.19 20.55
CA GLU A 557 -1.45 10.29 19.47
C GLU A 557 -0.44 9.18 19.21
N LEU A 558 0.86 9.45 19.37
CA LEU A 558 1.90 8.50 19.03
C LEU A 558 2.56 7.83 20.23
N TYR A 559 2.90 8.61 21.28
CA TYR A 559 3.83 8.15 22.31
C TYR A 559 3.15 7.76 23.63
N GLU A 560 1.81 7.84 23.67
CA GLU A 560 1.02 7.32 24.78
C GLU A 560 0.31 6.03 24.35
N GLU A 561 0.31 5.05 25.25
CA GLU A 561 -0.45 3.82 25.04
C GLU A 561 -1.95 4.14 25.16
N ARG A 562 -2.75 3.57 24.26
CA ARG A 562 -4.21 3.74 24.28
C ARG A 562 -4.83 2.65 25.16
N SER A 563 -5.64 3.04 26.12
CA SER A 563 -6.43 2.10 26.92
C SER A 563 -7.57 1.54 26.06
N PRO A 564 -7.69 0.22 25.89
CA PRO A 564 -8.77 -0.37 25.10
C PRO A 564 -10.18 -0.07 25.64
N MET A 565 -10.29 0.23 26.95
CA MET A 565 -11.55 0.49 27.63
C MET A 565 -11.90 1.98 27.69
N GLU A 566 -10.87 2.86 27.75
CA GLU A 566 -11.04 4.28 27.99
C GLU A 566 -10.79 5.14 26.74
N THR A 567 -10.06 4.60 25.77
CA THR A 567 -9.66 5.33 24.56
C THR A 567 -10.19 4.63 23.31
N PRO A 568 -11.38 5.00 22.82
CA PRO A 568 -11.89 4.45 21.55
C PRO A 568 -10.92 4.73 20.40
N LEU A 569 -10.88 3.82 19.43
CA LEU A 569 -10.02 3.97 18.26
C LEU A 569 -10.81 4.57 17.08
N PRO A 570 -10.23 5.47 16.29
CA PRO A 570 -10.91 6.12 15.17
C PRO A 570 -11.52 5.14 14.15
N TRP A 571 -10.95 3.95 14.01
CA TRP A 571 -11.39 2.88 13.08
C TRP A 571 -12.22 1.78 13.76
N GLU A 572 -12.67 1.96 15.00
CA GLU A 572 -13.34 0.89 15.75
C GLU A 572 -14.68 0.48 15.12
N HIS A 573 -15.41 1.42 14.54
CA HIS A 573 -16.65 1.18 13.80
C HIS A 573 -16.46 0.37 12.51
N LEU A 574 -15.22 0.16 12.06
CA LEU A 574 -14.86 -0.69 10.92
C LEU A 574 -14.46 -2.12 11.33
N MET A 575 -14.49 -2.43 12.63
CA MET A 575 -14.18 -3.75 13.15
C MET A 575 -15.41 -4.66 13.09
N PRO A 576 -15.27 -5.90 12.60
CA PRO A 576 -16.35 -6.89 12.71
C PRO A 576 -16.70 -7.20 14.17
N ALA A 577 -17.93 -7.61 14.41
CA ALA A 577 -18.36 -8.06 15.75
C ALA A 577 -17.47 -9.20 16.28
N GLY A 578 -17.11 -9.16 17.57
CA GLY A 578 -16.22 -10.13 18.21
C GLY A 578 -14.74 -10.00 17.86
N TYR A 579 -14.38 -9.03 17.00
CA TYR A 579 -13.01 -8.88 16.56
C TYR A 579 -12.14 -8.18 17.63
N LYS A 580 -12.69 -7.17 18.30
CA LYS A 580 -12.01 -6.45 19.39
C LYS A 580 -11.61 -7.40 20.52
N GLU A 581 -12.49 -8.31 20.92
CA GLU A 581 -12.24 -9.30 21.97
C GLU A 581 -11.11 -10.26 21.60
N ARG A 582 -11.00 -10.64 20.31
CA ARG A 582 -9.87 -11.45 19.83
C ARG A 582 -8.55 -10.68 19.95
N LEU A 583 -8.54 -9.41 19.57
CA LEU A 583 -7.34 -8.57 19.66
C LEU A 583 -6.94 -8.29 21.11
N LEU A 584 -7.90 -8.13 22.02
CA LEU A 584 -7.65 -7.95 23.45
C LEU A 584 -6.95 -9.16 24.06
N ARG A 585 -7.42 -10.39 23.78
CA ARG A 585 -6.74 -11.61 24.27
C ARG A 585 -5.28 -11.69 23.79
N GLU A 586 -5.01 -11.29 22.55
CA GLU A 586 -3.64 -11.27 22.02
C GLU A 586 -2.80 -10.12 22.62
N LYS A 587 -3.43 -9.00 23.00
CA LYS A 587 -2.77 -7.90 23.75
C LYS A 587 -2.36 -8.38 25.15
N GLU A 588 -3.27 -9.00 25.90
CA GLU A 588 -3.00 -9.55 27.23
C GLU A 588 -1.85 -10.55 27.20
N GLU A 589 -1.85 -11.44 26.19
CA GLU A 589 -0.75 -12.39 26.02
C GLU A 589 0.58 -11.71 25.65
N THR A 590 0.53 -10.62 24.87
CA THR A 590 1.70 -9.77 24.59
C THR A 590 2.29 -9.22 25.87
N GLU A 591 1.47 -8.61 26.71
CA GLU A 591 1.89 -8.00 27.98
C GLU A 591 2.47 -9.02 28.94
N ARG A 592 1.83 -10.19 29.05
CA ARG A 592 2.30 -11.30 29.86
C ARG A 592 3.70 -11.79 29.41
N LEU A 593 3.92 -11.90 28.09
CA LEU A 593 5.20 -12.33 27.53
C LEU A 593 6.27 -11.23 27.65
N ALA A 594 5.91 -9.97 27.41
CA ALA A 594 6.82 -8.84 27.55
C ALA A 594 7.30 -8.62 28.98
N ALA A 595 6.43 -8.87 29.97
CA ALA A 595 6.79 -8.79 31.38
C ALA A 595 7.76 -9.90 31.85
N GLN A 596 8.03 -10.91 31.04
CA GLN A 596 8.96 -12.01 31.30
C GLN A 596 10.34 -11.78 30.66
N LEU A 597 10.51 -10.71 29.89
CA LEU A 597 11.78 -10.29 29.29
C LEU A 597 12.61 -9.49 30.30
#